data_aed56a7aaeeeaaca05edf81e19a28ae2
#
_entry.id   aed56a7aaeeeaaca05edf81e19a28ae2
#
_cell.length_a   1.000
_cell.length_b   1.000
_cell.length_c   1.000
_cell.angle_alpha   90.00
_cell.angle_beta   90.00
_cell.angle_gamma   90.00
#
_symmetry.space_group_name_H-M   'P 1'
#
loop_
_entity.id
_entity.type
_entity.pdbx_description
1 polymer ?
#
loop_
_entity_poly.entity_id
_entity_poly.type
_entity_poly.pdbx_seq_one_letter_code
_entity_poly.pdbx_strand_id
1 'polypeptide(L)'
;LRRTTRNVELTQAGQLLYRRCLAMMEELQRARDAIHQLRSTVSGEVGVRVPTGFGHFYLKPLILGFCREHPDIRLRLLINDQMADLVASKVDLAVQITSAPLDDLVATRLCDVRWNFVATPACLQALEQSLGRPLRAPA
;
A
#
# COMPACT_ATOMS: atom_id res chain seq x y z
N LEU A 1 -17.55 18.48 18.11
CA LEU A 1 -16.82 19.09 16.99
C LEU A 1 -16.74 20.61 17.22
N ARG A 2 -15.56 21.18 17.12
CA ARG A 2 -15.33 22.64 16.99
C ARG A 2 -15.05 22.94 15.53
N ARG A 3 -15.86 23.80 14.95
CA ARG A 3 -15.72 24.24 13.57
C ARG A 3 -15.15 25.66 13.56
N THR A 4 -13.97 25.83 12.99
CA THR A 4 -13.46 27.14 12.54
C THR A 4 -13.57 27.20 11.03
N THR A 5 -13.50 28.41 10.45
CA THR A 5 -13.66 28.62 8.99
C THR A 5 -12.63 27.86 8.13
N ARG A 6 -11.59 27.27 8.71
CA ARG A 6 -10.52 26.53 8.01
C ARG A 6 -10.28 25.10 8.50
N ASN A 7 -10.71 24.73 9.72
CA ASN A 7 -10.44 23.39 10.26
C ASN A 7 -11.64 22.90 11.09
N VAL A 8 -11.86 21.59 11.06
CA VAL A 8 -12.80 20.89 11.94
C VAL A 8 -11.99 20.09 12.95
N GLU A 9 -12.06 20.45 14.22
CA GLU A 9 -11.36 19.76 15.29
C GLU A 9 -12.34 19.07 16.24
N LEU A 10 -11.90 17.97 16.82
CA LEU A 10 -12.67 17.25 17.84
C LEU A 10 -12.60 18.02 19.17
N THR A 11 -13.74 18.18 19.83
CA THR A 11 -13.77 18.59 21.23
C THR A 11 -13.17 17.50 22.13
N GLN A 12 -12.83 17.82 23.39
CA GLN A 12 -12.34 16.80 24.34
C GLN A 12 -13.31 15.61 24.48
N ALA A 13 -14.61 15.90 24.60
CA ALA A 13 -15.64 14.84 24.60
C ALA A 13 -15.66 14.06 23.28
N GLY A 14 -15.49 14.73 22.15
CA GLY A 14 -15.39 14.11 20.84
C GLY A 14 -14.17 13.20 20.71
N GLN A 15 -13.03 13.61 21.22
CA GLN A 15 -11.82 12.78 21.25
C GLN A 15 -11.95 11.55 22.14
N LEU A 16 -12.60 11.71 23.28
CA LEU A 16 -12.87 10.57 24.17
C LEU A 16 -13.82 9.58 23.50
N LEU A 17 -14.94 10.07 22.95
CA LEU A 17 -15.89 9.23 22.21
C LEU A 17 -15.22 8.51 21.04
N TYR A 18 -14.44 9.23 20.23
CA TYR A 18 -13.73 8.67 19.09
C TYR A 18 -12.80 7.50 19.49
N ARG A 19 -11.98 7.69 20.54
CA ARG A 19 -11.12 6.62 21.07
C ARG A 19 -11.90 5.41 21.54
N ARG A 20 -13.04 5.63 22.21
CA ARG A 20 -13.91 4.53 22.68
C ARG A 20 -14.55 3.79 21.51
N CYS A 21 -15.02 4.51 20.50
CA CYS A 21 -15.56 3.89 19.28
C CYS A 21 -14.50 3.06 18.54
N LEU A 22 -13.27 3.56 18.43
CA LEU A 22 -12.17 2.78 17.83
C LEU A 22 -11.92 1.49 18.59
N ALA A 23 -11.82 1.54 19.93
CA ALA A 23 -11.61 0.35 20.74
C ALA A 23 -12.77 -0.66 20.60
N MET A 24 -14.02 -0.19 20.52
CA MET A 24 -15.18 -1.06 20.27
C MET A 24 -15.11 -1.72 18.88
N MET A 25 -14.70 -0.97 17.86
CA MET A 25 -14.53 -1.51 16.50
C MET A 25 -13.43 -2.57 16.44
N GLU A 26 -12.32 -2.33 17.12
CA GLU A 26 -11.22 -3.31 17.22
C GLU A 26 -11.68 -4.59 17.92
N GLU A 27 -12.43 -4.46 19.02
CA GLU A 27 -12.93 -5.63 19.74
C GLU A 27 -13.97 -6.41 18.93
N LEU A 28 -14.83 -5.72 18.20
CA LEU A 28 -15.76 -6.35 17.28
C LEU A 28 -15.00 -7.13 16.19
N GLN A 29 -13.93 -6.55 15.66
CA GLN A 29 -13.10 -7.23 14.68
C GLN A 29 -12.43 -8.47 15.26
N ARG A 30 -11.83 -8.38 16.47
CA ARG A 30 -11.25 -9.53 17.17
C ARG A 30 -12.27 -10.65 17.41
N ALA A 31 -13.50 -10.29 17.82
CA ALA A 31 -14.55 -11.27 18.00
C ALA A 31 -14.92 -11.98 16.69
N ARG A 32 -15.00 -11.24 15.58
CA ARG A 32 -15.22 -11.83 14.24
C ARG A 32 -14.09 -12.75 13.85
N ASP A 33 -12.83 -12.33 14.04
CA ASP A 33 -11.65 -13.13 13.73
C ASP A 33 -11.59 -14.42 14.57
N ALA A 34 -11.95 -14.35 15.86
CA ALA A 34 -12.04 -15.52 16.73
C ALA A 34 -13.11 -16.52 16.23
N ILE A 35 -14.26 -16.04 15.77
CA ILE A 35 -15.30 -16.91 15.17
C ILE A 35 -14.80 -17.52 13.87
N HIS A 36 -14.07 -16.76 13.05
CA HIS A 36 -13.47 -17.27 11.83
C HIS A 36 -12.40 -18.35 12.09
N GLN A 37 -11.59 -18.18 13.14
CA GLN A 37 -10.60 -19.20 13.56
C GLN A 37 -11.23 -20.50 14.02
N LEU A 38 -12.46 -20.48 14.55
CA LEU A 38 -13.21 -21.69 14.91
C LEU A 38 -13.72 -22.46 13.67
N ARG A 39 -13.82 -21.79 12.54
CA ARG A 39 -14.11 -22.43 11.26
C ARG A 39 -12.77 -22.77 10.62
N SER A 40 -12.50 -24.03 10.37
CA SER A 40 -11.26 -24.57 9.77
C SER A 40 -10.96 -24.08 8.34
N THR A 41 -11.74 -23.13 7.81
CA THR A 41 -11.57 -22.52 6.50
C THR A 41 -11.11 -21.07 6.66
N VAL A 42 -9.96 -20.78 6.08
CA VAL A 42 -9.44 -19.39 5.99
C VAL A 42 -10.36 -18.61 5.04
N SER A 43 -11.12 -17.65 5.58
CA SER A 43 -12.08 -16.85 4.80
C SER A 43 -12.10 -15.41 5.30
N GLY A 44 -12.49 -14.49 4.44
CA GLY A 44 -12.59 -13.07 4.79
C GLY A 44 -12.21 -12.14 3.66
N GLU A 45 -12.09 -10.83 3.95
CA GLU A 45 -11.65 -9.81 3.01
C GLU A 45 -10.26 -9.31 3.40
N VAL A 46 -9.37 -9.23 2.42
CA VAL A 46 -8.00 -8.69 2.59
C VAL A 46 -7.80 -7.56 1.58
N GLY A 47 -7.46 -6.38 2.07
CA GLY A 47 -7.09 -5.23 1.27
C GLY A 47 -5.59 -5.20 0.99
N VAL A 48 -5.20 -5.30 -0.27
CA VAL A 48 -3.78 -5.28 -0.68
C VAL A 48 -3.54 -4.10 -1.61
N ARG A 49 -2.51 -3.31 -1.31
CA ARG A 49 -2.02 -2.24 -2.19
C ARG A 49 -0.69 -2.62 -2.82
N VAL A 50 -0.57 -2.35 -4.11
CA VAL A 50 0.64 -2.67 -4.89
C VAL A 50 0.97 -1.52 -5.85
N PRO A 51 2.27 -1.25 -6.12
CA PRO A 51 2.70 -0.31 -7.13
C PRO A 51 2.22 -0.73 -8.52
N THR A 52 1.89 0.24 -9.37
CA THR A 52 1.25 0.00 -10.68
C THR A 52 2.06 -0.95 -11.55
N GLY A 53 3.33 -0.66 -11.78
CA GLY A 53 4.18 -1.51 -12.64
C GLY A 53 4.37 -2.90 -12.07
N PHE A 54 4.70 -3.00 -10.77
CA PHE A 54 4.93 -4.28 -10.11
C PHE A 54 3.64 -5.11 -10.01
N GLY A 55 2.51 -4.47 -9.73
CA GLY A 55 1.20 -5.11 -9.66
C GLY A 55 0.78 -5.75 -10.99
N HIS A 56 0.90 -5.01 -12.08
CA HIS A 56 0.49 -5.49 -13.40
C HIS A 56 1.39 -6.59 -13.96
N PHE A 57 2.71 -6.44 -13.84
CA PHE A 57 3.64 -7.34 -14.51
C PHE A 57 4.01 -8.57 -13.69
N TYR A 58 4.10 -8.45 -12.37
CA TYR A 58 4.63 -9.52 -11.52
C TYR A 58 3.58 -10.11 -10.58
N LEU A 59 2.80 -9.29 -9.89
CA LEU A 59 1.89 -9.80 -8.85
C LEU A 59 0.58 -10.34 -9.39
N LYS A 60 0.06 -9.80 -10.49
CA LYS A 60 -1.23 -10.21 -11.04
C LYS A 60 -1.37 -11.74 -11.23
N PRO A 61 -0.42 -12.46 -11.87
CA PRO A 61 -0.54 -13.90 -12.04
C PRO A 61 -0.51 -14.66 -10.70
N LEU A 62 0.31 -14.22 -9.74
CA LEU A 62 0.41 -14.82 -8.41
C LEU A 62 -0.90 -14.63 -7.62
N ILE A 63 -1.46 -13.43 -7.66
CA ILE A 63 -2.72 -13.09 -7.01
C ILE A 63 -3.87 -13.92 -7.58
N LEU A 64 -3.93 -14.07 -8.90
CA LEU A 64 -4.95 -14.90 -9.54
C LEU A 64 -4.81 -16.39 -9.17
N GLY A 65 -3.58 -16.88 -9.01
CA GLY A 65 -3.31 -18.22 -8.48
C GLY A 65 -3.84 -18.37 -7.06
N PHE A 66 -3.47 -17.46 -6.18
CA PHE A 66 -3.92 -17.43 -4.79
C PHE A 66 -5.46 -17.41 -4.66
N CYS A 67 -6.15 -16.58 -5.45
CA CYS A 67 -7.62 -16.53 -5.42
C CYS A 67 -8.28 -17.84 -5.88
N ARG A 68 -7.63 -18.62 -6.74
CA ARG A 68 -8.14 -19.94 -7.15
C ARG A 68 -7.96 -21.00 -6.05
N GLU A 69 -6.84 -20.92 -5.33
CA GLU A 69 -6.55 -21.85 -4.22
C GLU A 69 -7.36 -21.50 -2.97
N HIS A 70 -7.74 -20.24 -2.79
CA HIS A 70 -8.45 -19.73 -1.62
C HIS A 70 -9.74 -18.99 -2.03
N PRO A 71 -10.77 -19.68 -2.52
CA PRO A 71 -12.01 -19.06 -3.05
C PRO A 71 -12.81 -18.34 -1.96
N ASP A 72 -12.63 -18.68 -0.69
CA ASP A 72 -13.31 -18.06 0.44
C ASP A 72 -12.67 -16.74 0.89
N ILE A 73 -11.50 -16.37 0.33
CA ILE A 73 -10.84 -15.09 0.56
C ILE A 73 -11.24 -14.11 -0.53
N ARG A 74 -11.84 -13.00 -0.12
CA ARG A 74 -12.11 -11.87 -1.00
C ARG A 74 -10.93 -10.90 -0.99
N LEU A 75 -10.22 -10.82 -2.09
CA LEU A 75 -9.07 -9.94 -2.21
C LEU A 75 -9.47 -8.61 -2.86
N ARG A 76 -9.27 -7.50 -2.14
CA ARG A 76 -9.46 -6.14 -2.64
C ARG A 76 -8.11 -5.55 -3.02
N LEU A 77 -7.83 -5.46 -4.32
CA LEU A 77 -6.56 -5.01 -4.83
C LEU A 77 -6.61 -3.52 -5.23
N LEU A 78 -5.74 -2.72 -4.63
CA LEU A 78 -5.51 -1.31 -4.98
C LEU A 78 -4.18 -1.20 -5.72
N ILE A 79 -4.25 -0.83 -6.99
CA ILE A 79 -3.07 -0.66 -7.83
C ILE A 79 -2.85 0.84 -8.03
N ASN A 80 -1.86 1.41 -7.36
CA ASN A 80 -1.47 2.81 -7.52
C ASN A 80 -0.07 3.05 -6.95
N ASP A 81 0.56 4.16 -7.38
CA ASP A 81 1.90 4.57 -6.96
C ASP A 81 1.86 5.68 -5.89
N GLN A 82 0.68 6.03 -5.38
CA GLN A 82 0.56 7.05 -4.36
C GLN A 82 1.01 6.52 -3.01
N MET A 83 1.89 7.25 -2.33
CA MET A 83 2.19 7.05 -0.91
C MET A 83 1.05 7.62 -0.07
N ALA A 84 -0.10 6.95 -0.08
CA ALA A 84 -1.23 7.33 0.76
C ALA A 84 -1.10 6.66 2.13
N ASP A 85 -1.72 7.26 3.13
CA ASP A 85 -1.89 6.66 4.44
C ASP A 85 -2.57 5.28 4.31
N LEU A 86 -1.86 4.24 4.73
CA LEU A 86 -2.33 2.85 4.65
C LEU A 86 -3.55 2.63 5.53
N VAL A 87 -3.59 3.29 6.68
CA VAL A 87 -4.68 3.18 7.65
C VAL A 87 -5.95 3.82 7.10
N ALA A 88 -5.85 5.03 6.53
CA ALA A 88 -6.98 5.72 5.92
C ALA A 88 -7.54 4.96 4.70
N SER A 89 -6.70 4.21 3.99
CA SER A 89 -7.08 3.43 2.81
C SER A 89 -7.70 2.07 3.13
N LYS A 90 -7.82 1.68 4.41
CA LYS A 90 -8.28 0.34 4.84
C LYS A 90 -7.53 -0.77 4.12
N VAL A 91 -6.21 -0.70 4.11
CA VAL A 91 -5.31 -1.66 3.49
C VAL A 91 -4.65 -2.47 4.60
N ASP A 92 -4.76 -3.78 4.51
CA ASP A 92 -4.19 -4.71 5.48
C ASP A 92 -2.73 -5.03 5.15
N LEU A 93 -2.39 -5.04 3.86
CA LEU A 93 -1.06 -5.34 3.35
C LEU A 93 -0.71 -4.40 2.19
N ALA A 94 0.51 -3.86 2.21
CA ALA A 94 1.02 -3.06 1.10
C ALA A 94 2.38 -3.56 0.62
N VAL A 95 2.54 -3.69 -0.68
CA VAL A 95 3.84 -3.81 -1.32
C VAL A 95 4.29 -2.41 -1.70
N GLN A 96 5.50 -2.02 -1.31
CA GLN A 96 6.05 -0.68 -1.58
C GLN A 96 7.48 -0.79 -2.10
N ILE A 97 7.83 0.13 -2.99
CA ILE A 97 9.21 0.35 -3.41
C ILE A 97 9.70 1.57 -2.63
N THR A 98 10.58 1.35 -1.66
CA THR A 98 11.08 2.39 -0.77
C THR A 98 12.53 2.13 -0.40
N SER A 99 13.27 3.18 -0.08
CA SER A 99 14.63 3.09 0.43
C SER A 99 14.69 2.80 1.94
N ALA A 100 13.63 3.11 2.67
CA ALA A 100 13.52 2.85 4.11
C ALA A 100 12.10 2.42 4.46
N PRO A 101 11.93 1.48 5.40
CA PRO A 101 10.62 1.13 5.93
C PRO A 101 10.02 2.32 6.69
N LEU A 102 8.69 2.37 6.79
CA LEU A 102 7.98 3.33 7.62
C LEU A 102 8.06 2.88 9.08
N ASP A 103 8.37 3.82 10.00
CA ASP A 103 8.68 3.53 11.40
C ASP A 103 7.55 2.83 12.18
N ASP A 104 6.30 3.07 11.80
CA ASP A 104 5.12 2.54 12.49
C ASP A 104 4.56 1.24 11.88
N LEU A 105 5.26 0.61 10.94
CA LEU A 105 4.79 -0.57 10.23
C LEU A 105 5.74 -1.75 10.35
N VAL A 106 5.17 -2.94 10.42
CA VAL A 106 5.95 -4.17 10.27
C VAL A 106 6.27 -4.37 8.79
N ALA A 107 7.55 -4.31 8.44
CA ALA A 107 8.00 -4.43 7.07
C ALA A 107 8.91 -5.65 6.88
N THR A 108 8.68 -6.38 5.79
CA THR A 108 9.54 -7.49 5.35
C THR A 108 10.08 -7.17 3.96
N ARG A 109 11.40 -7.23 3.80
CA ARG A 109 12.03 -7.01 2.49
C ARG A 109 11.78 -8.22 1.58
N LEU A 110 11.24 -7.96 0.40
CA LEU A 110 10.96 -8.98 -0.60
C LEU A 110 12.13 -9.14 -1.57
N CYS A 111 12.61 -8.04 -2.16
CA CYS A 111 13.70 -8.05 -3.13
C CYS A 111 14.32 -6.65 -3.29
N ASP A 112 15.42 -6.57 -4.01
CA ASP A 112 16.00 -5.32 -4.47
C ASP A 112 15.41 -4.90 -5.81
N VAL A 113 15.11 -3.61 -5.96
CA VAL A 113 14.66 -3.03 -7.22
C VAL A 113 15.76 -2.16 -7.78
N ARG A 114 16.19 -2.47 -9.02
CA ARG A 114 17.17 -1.66 -9.75
C ARG A 114 16.46 -0.80 -10.77
N TRP A 115 16.75 0.47 -10.76
CA TRP A 115 16.26 1.43 -11.74
C TRP A 115 17.30 1.64 -12.82
N ASN A 116 16.91 1.47 -14.09
CA ASN A 116 17.74 1.76 -15.23
C ASN A 116 17.08 2.85 -16.07
N PHE A 117 17.84 3.89 -16.38
CA PHE A 117 17.43 4.87 -17.39
C PHE A 117 17.81 4.33 -18.76
N VAL A 118 16.84 4.32 -19.67
CA VAL A 118 17.05 3.85 -21.05
C VAL A 118 16.63 4.93 -22.03
N ALA A 119 17.40 5.07 -23.09
CA ALA A 119 17.09 6.00 -24.16
C ALA A 119 17.54 5.39 -25.49
N THR A 120 16.92 5.80 -26.60
CA THR A 120 17.45 5.47 -27.93
C THR A 120 18.74 6.26 -28.18
N PRO A 121 19.68 5.75 -29.02
CA PRO A 121 20.90 6.48 -29.37
C PRO A 121 20.62 7.90 -29.89
N ALA A 122 19.59 8.07 -30.71
CA ALA A 122 19.20 9.38 -31.22
C ALA A 122 18.73 10.34 -30.11
N CYS A 123 17.97 9.86 -29.14
CA CYS A 123 17.54 10.65 -27.98
C CYS A 123 18.75 11.05 -27.11
N LEU A 124 19.69 10.14 -26.91
CA LEU A 124 20.91 10.41 -26.14
C LEU A 124 21.73 11.51 -26.80
N GLN A 125 21.99 11.40 -28.11
CA GLN A 125 22.71 12.43 -28.86
C GLN A 125 22.05 13.80 -28.83
N ALA A 126 20.72 13.86 -28.98
CA ALA A 126 19.98 15.12 -28.90
C ALA A 126 20.09 15.75 -27.50
N LEU A 127 20.02 14.95 -26.44
CA LEU A 127 20.18 15.41 -25.06
C LEU A 127 21.61 15.92 -24.78
N GLU A 128 22.63 15.21 -25.24
CA GLU A 128 24.03 15.60 -25.09
C GLU A 128 24.33 16.91 -25.81
N GLN A 129 23.79 17.09 -27.03
CA GLN A 129 23.89 18.33 -27.78
C GLN A 129 23.19 19.51 -27.04
N SER A 130 22.00 19.27 -26.51
CA SER A 130 21.24 20.28 -25.74
C SER A 130 21.95 20.69 -24.45
N LEU A 131 22.59 19.73 -23.75
CA LEU A 131 23.28 19.96 -22.49
C LEU A 131 24.73 20.44 -22.64
N GLY A 132 25.30 20.35 -23.85
CA GLY A 132 26.69 20.68 -24.15
C GLY A 132 27.73 19.80 -23.42
N ARG A 133 27.30 18.62 -22.93
CA ARG A 133 28.15 17.65 -22.21
C ARG A 133 27.66 16.21 -22.38
N PRO A 134 28.58 15.22 -22.36
CA PRO A 134 28.19 13.83 -22.39
C PRO A 134 27.40 13.43 -21.14
N LEU A 135 26.38 12.60 -21.34
CA LEU A 135 25.63 12.00 -20.24
C LEU A 135 26.41 10.80 -19.70
N ARG A 136 26.72 10.84 -18.42
CA ARG A 136 27.32 9.71 -17.71
C ARG A 136 26.25 9.01 -16.89
N ALA A 137 26.31 7.67 -16.85
CA ALA A 137 25.49 6.91 -15.93
C ALA A 137 25.78 7.37 -14.47
N PRO A 138 24.76 7.53 -13.63
CA PRO A 138 24.98 7.73 -12.20
C PRO A 138 25.76 6.53 -11.64
N ALA A 139 26.74 6.82 -10.77
CA ALA A 139 27.56 5.80 -10.12
C ALA A 139 26.72 4.94 -9.15
#